data_d308bebe91b6c1ac409b6c2039576900
#
_entry.id   d308bebe91b6c1ac409b6c2039576900
#
_cell.length_a   1.000
_cell.length_b   1.000
_cell.length_c   1.000
_cell.angle_alpha   90.00
_cell.angle_beta   90.00
_cell.angle_gamma   90.00
#
_symmetry.space_group_name_H-M   'P 1'
#
loop_
_entity.id
_entity.type
_entity.pdbx_description
1 polymer ?
#
loop_
_entity_poly.entity_id
_entity_poly.type
_entity_poly.pdbx_seq_one_letter_code
_entity_poly.pdbx_strand_id
1 'polypeptide(L)'
;MTVLAAEAGRADARAGSRASGFLIEFTQDWKQAKARWSDLGNATPFQDWQWLEAWYGAFADVDNVEPLIAIISNAATSEQAVLLPLIRRMHKGIRIVEPADLDLTDYNAPVLGAAAPRDVKAARAMWKDLCDALRRLPGGADLIRLRKMPVETGRRPNPLTRLDGAGPCALNGNVVTTGDDFDAWRFTLERTVRKELERSWRVFTRDPQAVFRIICDKDEALRMLSTMETQQGDRMQHLGLNFILNDETYAAFYRNLVHDNVANGYAVLSALSVGDEMVASLLGIRQGSRYVMVRISNAGEKWSNCSPGRLIIERTMAALHKDGVRQFDFSIGNYAYKRRFGVKRIALVDITAALSWRGLPYALRDRAARRLRGYPGLAQHVKRMLGKPPSREEK
;
A
#
# COMPACT_ATOMS: atom_id res chain seq x y z
N MET A 1 -52.67 -5.65 -16.07
CA MET A 1 -51.65 -5.93 -15.03
C MET A 1 -50.35 -5.28 -15.50
N THR A 2 -50.09 -4.11 -15.00
CA THR A 2 -49.00 -3.22 -15.44
C THR A 2 -47.80 -3.44 -14.50
N VAL A 3 -46.70 -3.88 -15.04
CA VAL A 3 -45.45 -4.04 -14.32
C VAL A 3 -44.76 -2.68 -14.27
N LEU A 4 -44.70 -2.09 -13.08
CA LEU A 4 -43.90 -0.90 -12.79
C LEU A 4 -42.42 -1.31 -12.65
N ALA A 5 -41.58 -0.95 -13.62
CA ALA A 5 -40.12 -0.99 -13.51
C ALA A 5 -39.67 0.16 -12.64
N ALA A 6 -39.05 -0.13 -11.50
CA ALA A 6 -38.37 0.87 -10.69
C ALA A 6 -37.03 1.24 -11.34
N GLU A 7 -36.99 2.38 -11.99
CA GLU A 7 -35.71 3.04 -12.37
C GLU A 7 -35.05 3.58 -11.11
N ALA A 8 -34.01 2.89 -10.63
CA ALA A 8 -33.09 3.44 -9.65
C ALA A 8 -32.21 4.49 -10.36
N GLY A 9 -32.57 5.76 -10.20
CA GLY A 9 -31.82 6.90 -10.72
C GLY A 9 -30.42 6.96 -10.12
N ARG A 10 -29.41 6.64 -10.93
CA ARG A 10 -28.00 6.92 -10.65
C ARG A 10 -27.78 8.43 -10.76
N ALA A 11 -27.64 9.11 -9.63
CA ALA A 11 -27.28 10.52 -9.60
C ALA A 11 -25.77 10.67 -9.90
N ASP A 12 -25.45 10.94 -11.16
CA ASP A 12 -24.16 11.51 -11.56
C ASP A 12 -24.06 12.94 -11.00
N ALA A 13 -23.38 13.10 -9.87
CA ALA A 13 -23.13 14.42 -9.29
C ALA A 13 -22.01 15.13 -10.07
N ARG A 14 -22.37 15.81 -11.17
CA ARG A 14 -21.49 16.73 -11.89
C ARG A 14 -21.43 18.06 -11.16
N ALA A 15 -20.45 18.22 -10.26
CA ALA A 15 -20.18 19.50 -9.60
C ALA A 15 -19.08 20.25 -10.36
N GLY A 16 -19.44 20.95 -11.42
CA GLY A 16 -18.52 21.78 -12.19
C GLY A 16 -18.24 23.11 -11.49
N SER A 17 -17.00 23.33 -11.03
CA SER A 17 -16.50 24.64 -10.62
C SER A 17 -15.60 25.22 -11.71
N ARG A 18 -16.01 26.29 -12.35
CA ARG A 18 -15.30 26.95 -13.47
C ARG A 18 -14.15 27.88 -13.06
N ALA A 19 -13.76 27.97 -11.76
CA ALA A 19 -12.89 29.06 -11.28
C ALA A 19 -11.38 28.75 -11.23
N SER A 20 -10.93 27.46 -11.29
CA SER A 20 -9.54 27.13 -10.97
C SER A 20 -8.78 26.23 -11.95
N GLY A 21 -9.40 25.72 -12.99
CA GLY A 21 -8.72 24.95 -14.03
C GLY A 21 -8.82 23.42 -13.89
N PHE A 22 -9.46 22.85 -12.86
CA PHE A 22 -9.68 21.42 -12.70
C PHE A 22 -11.15 21.07 -12.54
N LEU A 23 -11.61 20.06 -13.30
CA LEU A 23 -12.92 19.44 -13.13
C LEU A 23 -12.76 18.21 -12.23
N ILE A 24 -13.60 18.11 -11.20
CA ILE A 24 -13.59 16.99 -10.25
C ILE A 24 -14.89 16.21 -10.42
N GLU A 25 -14.78 14.94 -10.74
CA GLU A 25 -15.88 13.99 -10.82
C GLU A 25 -15.64 12.85 -9.83
N PHE A 26 -16.70 12.34 -9.22
CA PHE A 26 -16.64 11.21 -8.32
C PHE A 26 -17.46 10.05 -8.87
N THR A 27 -16.96 8.83 -8.69
CA THR A 27 -17.72 7.61 -8.93
C THR A 27 -17.53 6.63 -7.78
N GLN A 28 -18.54 5.84 -7.51
CA GLN A 28 -18.50 4.73 -6.55
C GLN A 28 -18.16 3.41 -7.21
N ASP A 29 -18.21 3.37 -8.55
CA ASP A 29 -17.97 2.18 -9.34
C ASP A 29 -16.52 2.16 -9.88
N TRP A 30 -15.71 1.24 -9.38
CA TRP A 30 -14.34 1.05 -9.84
C TRP A 30 -14.25 0.71 -11.34
N LYS A 31 -15.21 -0.07 -11.87
CA LYS A 31 -15.22 -0.43 -13.29
C LYS A 31 -15.40 0.79 -14.18
N GLN A 32 -16.25 1.74 -13.78
CA GLN A 32 -16.40 3.03 -14.48
C GLN A 32 -15.12 3.87 -14.39
N ALA A 33 -14.48 3.94 -13.21
CA ALA A 33 -13.22 4.66 -13.05
C ALA A 33 -12.12 4.05 -13.93
N LYS A 34 -11.99 2.73 -13.95
CA LYS A 34 -11.04 1.98 -14.78
C LYS A 34 -11.27 2.21 -16.28
N ALA A 35 -12.52 2.17 -16.74
CA ALA A 35 -12.86 2.40 -18.15
C ALA A 35 -12.53 3.82 -18.63
N ARG A 36 -12.57 4.80 -17.73
CA ARG A 36 -12.25 6.21 -18.01
C ARG A 36 -10.77 6.53 -17.87
N TRP A 37 -9.96 5.64 -17.31
CA TRP A 37 -8.55 5.85 -17.06
C TRP A 37 -7.72 4.79 -17.77
N SER A 38 -7.14 5.18 -18.92
CA SER A 38 -6.46 4.24 -19.82
C SER A 38 -5.01 3.92 -19.45
N ASP A 39 -4.34 4.79 -18.65
CA ASP A 39 -2.92 4.64 -18.30
C ASP A 39 -2.69 4.75 -16.79
N LEU A 40 -2.42 3.60 -16.16
CA LEU A 40 -2.03 3.51 -14.74
C LEU A 40 -0.51 3.45 -14.55
N GLY A 41 0.29 3.65 -15.63
CA GLY A 41 1.75 3.49 -15.58
C GLY A 41 2.49 4.46 -14.66
N ASN A 42 1.84 5.56 -14.25
CA ASN A 42 2.40 6.55 -13.32
C ASN A 42 1.82 6.42 -11.92
N ALA A 43 1.85 5.22 -11.39
CA ALA A 43 1.35 4.87 -10.05
C ALA A 43 2.35 4.00 -9.29
N THR A 44 2.08 3.68 -8.04
CA THR A 44 2.77 2.60 -7.33
C THR A 44 2.07 1.26 -7.62
N PRO A 45 2.70 0.11 -7.35
CA PRO A 45 2.02 -1.18 -7.51
C PRO A 45 0.70 -1.29 -6.75
N PHE A 46 0.52 -0.57 -5.65
CA PHE A 46 -0.74 -0.55 -4.90
C PHE A 46 -1.87 0.25 -5.56
N GLN A 47 -1.57 1.05 -6.56
CA GLN A 47 -2.58 1.74 -7.37
C GLN A 47 -2.71 1.14 -8.77
N ASP A 48 -2.11 -0.04 -9.01
CA ASP A 48 -2.38 -0.80 -10.21
C ASP A 48 -3.82 -1.32 -10.22
N TRP A 49 -4.35 -1.55 -11.42
CA TRP A 49 -5.76 -1.97 -11.56
C TRP A 49 -6.03 -3.32 -10.88
N GLN A 50 -5.08 -4.24 -10.86
CA GLN A 50 -5.22 -5.55 -10.21
C GLN A 50 -5.42 -5.41 -8.69
N TRP A 51 -4.63 -4.53 -8.06
CA TRP A 51 -4.78 -4.26 -6.63
C TRP A 51 -6.11 -3.58 -6.31
N LEU A 52 -6.44 -2.53 -7.07
CA LEU A 52 -7.64 -1.75 -6.83
C LEU A 52 -8.92 -2.54 -7.16
N GLU A 53 -8.90 -3.42 -8.17
CA GLU A 53 -10.01 -4.30 -8.49
C GLU A 53 -10.27 -5.29 -7.35
N ALA A 54 -9.21 -5.94 -6.82
CA ALA A 54 -9.33 -6.82 -5.66
C ALA A 54 -9.79 -6.04 -4.41
N TRP A 55 -9.29 -4.82 -4.20
CA TRP A 55 -9.62 -4.00 -3.05
C TRP A 55 -11.09 -3.54 -3.07
N TYR A 56 -11.53 -2.89 -4.15
CA TYR A 56 -12.92 -2.45 -4.26
C TYR A 56 -13.89 -3.63 -4.36
N GLY A 57 -13.48 -4.76 -4.96
CA GLY A 57 -14.27 -5.98 -5.00
C GLY A 57 -14.51 -6.59 -3.62
N ALA A 58 -13.56 -6.44 -2.68
CA ALA A 58 -13.72 -6.95 -1.32
C ALA A 58 -14.43 -5.96 -0.37
N PHE A 59 -14.22 -4.66 -0.54
CA PHE A 59 -14.61 -3.67 0.46
C PHE A 59 -15.73 -2.71 0.05
N ALA A 60 -16.17 -2.70 -1.22
CA ALA A 60 -17.19 -1.75 -1.69
C ALA A 60 -18.56 -1.91 -1.01
N ASP A 61 -18.91 -3.12 -0.62
CA ASP A 61 -20.19 -3.46 0.02
C ASP A 61 -20.07 -3.65 1.54
N VAL A 62 -18.92 -3.30 2.13
CA VAL A 62 -18.72 -3.41 3.58
C VAL A 62 -19.35 -2.21 4.28
N ASP A 63 -20.06 -2.48 5.37
CA ASP A 63 -20.68 -1.45 6.20
C ASP A 63 -19.67 -0.36 6.57
N ASN A 64 -20.12 0.91 6.44
CA ASN A 64 -19.32 2.08 6.74
C ASN A 64 -18.10 2.30 5.79
N VAL A 65 -18.05 1.62 4.65
CA VAL A 65 -17.06 1.87 3.59
C VAL A 65 -17.81 2.26 2.33
N GLU A 66 -17.71 3.50 1.94
CA GLU A 66 -18.32 4.03 0.72
C GLU A 66 -17.20 4.35 -0.29
N PRO A 67 -17.12 3.65 -1.42
CA PRO A 67 -16.19 4.00 -2.49
C PRO A 67 -16.39 5.45 -2.94
N LEU A 68 -15.31 6.17 -3.14
CA LEU A 68 -15.33 7.57 -3.57
C LEU A 68 -14.12 7.86 -4.46
N ILE A 69 -14.14 7.35 -5.68
CA ILE A 69 -13.03 7.49 -6.59
C ILE A 69 -13.10 8.86 -7.27
N ALA A 70 -12.08 9.70 -7.05
CA ALA A 70 -12.02 11.03 -7.66
C ALA A 70 -11.25 10.98 -8.98
N ILE A 71 -11.90 11.39 -10.06
CA ILE A 71 -11.31 11.56 -11.39
C ILE A 71 -11.17 13.07 -11.63
N ILE A 72 -9.95 13.54 -11.77
CA ILE A 72 -9.60 14.95 -11.90
C ILE A 72 -9.06 15.18 -13.31
N SER A 73 -9.67 16.12 -14.02
CA SER A 73 -9.27 16.49 -15.38
C SER A 73 -8.97 17.99 -15.49
N ASN A 74 -8.17 18.39 -16.44
CA ASN A 74 -8.00 19.78 -16.79
C ASN A 74 -9.32 20.34 -17.35
N ALA A 75 -9.84 21.42 -16.80
CA ALA A 75 -11.15 21.96 -17.17
C ALA A 75 -11.21 22.53 -18.60
N ALA A 76 -10.06 22.96 -19.16
CA ALA A 76 -10.00 23.53 -20.51
C ALA A 76 -9.80 22.45 -21.59
N THR A 77 -8.99 21.42 -21.33
CA THR A 77 -8.63 20.40 -22.31
C THR A 77 -9.35 19.06 -22.12
N SER A 78 -10.05 18.87 -20.97
CA SER A 78 -10.63 17.59 -20.53
C SER A 78 -9.60 16.46 -20.38
N GLU A 79 -8.32 16.78 -20.45
CA GLU A 79 -7.23 15.81 -20.32
C GLU A 79 -7.10 15.36 -18.86
N GLN A 80 -6.88 14.07 -18.67
CA GLN A 80 -6.76 13.47 -17.32
C GLN A 80 -5.54 13.98 -16.58
N ALA A 81 -5.77 14.47 -15.37
CA ALA A 81 -4.75 14.99 -14.48
C ALA A 81 -4.40 14.00 -13.37
N VAL A 82 -5.38 13.61 -12.54
CA VAL A 82 -5.16 12.76 -11.37
C VAL A 82 -6.36 11.85 -11.13
N LEU A 83 -6.12 10.57 -10.85
CA LEU A 83 -7.09 9.68 -10.24
C LEU A 83 -6.67 9.40 -8.79
N LEU A 84 -7.63 9.56 -7.87
CA LEU A 84 -7.46 9.24 -6.46
C LEU A 84 -8.43 8.12 -6.07
N PRO A 85 -7.91 6.91 -5.75
CA PRO A 85 -8.72 5.82 -5.19
C PRO A 85 -9.02 6.15 -3.73
N LEU A 86 -10.19 6.68 -3.46
CA LEU A 86 -10.63 7.11 -2.13
C LEU A 86 -11.83 6.30 -1.66
N ILE A 87 -12.08 6.41 -0.37
CA ILE A 87 -13.31 6.00 0.31
C ILE A 87 -13.81 7.11 1.21
N ARG A 88 -15.11 7.07 1.52
CA ARG A 88 -15.70 7.85 2.59
C ARG A 88 -16.22 6.90 3.66
N ARG A 89 -15.91 7.20 4.93
CA ARG A 89 -16.42 6.42 6.07
C ARG A 89 -16.71 7.27 7.30
N MET A 90 -17.55 6.76 8.18
CA MET A 90 -17.77 7.34 9.50
C MET A 90 -16.67 6.88 10.47
N HIS A 91 -16.09 7.82 11.18
CA HIS A 91 -15.15 7.51 12.26
C HIS A 91 -15.35 8.49 13.42
N LYS A 92 -15.72 7.99 14.58
CA LYS A 92 -15.95 8.81 15.79
C LYS A 92 -16.90 10.01 15.54
N GLY A 93 -17.96 9.76 14.79
CA GLY A 93 -19.01 10.75 14.52
C GLY A 93 -18.68 11.78 13.43
N ILE A 94 -17.57 11.65 12.71
CA ILE A 94 -17.24 12.49 11.54
C ILE A 94 -17.10 11.66 10.28
N ARG A 95 -17.42 12.26 9.13
CA ARG A 95 -17.21 11.66 7.81
C ARG A 95 -15.80 11.96 7.32
N ILE A 96 -14.99 10.93 7.18
CA ILE A 96 -13.61 11.05 6.71
C ILE A 96 -13.52 10.52 5.28
N VAL A 97 -12.88 11.29 4.41
CA VAL A 97 -12.42 10.86 3.10
C VAL A 97 -10.94 10.51 3.21
N GLU A 98 -10.59 9.29 2.81
CA GLU A 98 -9.22 8.76 2.89
C GLU A 98 -8.94 7.80 1.73
N PRO A 99 -7.67 7.41 1.48
CA PRO A 99 -7.36 6.42 0.47
C PRO A 99 -8.06 5.08 0.72
N ALA A 100 -8.28 4.31 -0.34
CA ALA A 100 -8.71 2.91 -0.31
C ALA A 100 -7.58 2.04 0.27
N ASP A 101 -7.43 2.08 1.59
CA ASP A 101 -6.28 1.55 2.32
C ASP A 101 -6.71 0.49 3.34
N LEU A 102 -7.45 0.87 4.37
CA LEU A 102 -7.87 -0.02 5.48
C LEU A 102 -6.71 -0.89 6.02
N ASP A 103 -5.51 -0.30 6.13
CA ASP A 103 -4.27 -0.93 6.60
C ASP A 103 -3.73 -2.06 5.70
N LEU A 104 -4.22 -2.17 4.45
CA LEU A 104 -3.73 -3.11 3.44
C LEU A 104 -2.71 -2.48 2.49
N THR A 105 -2.85 -1.18 2.22
CA THR A 105 -2.06 -0.46 1.22
C THR A 105 -0.92 0.30 1.89
N ASP A 106 0.32 -0.01 1.54
CA ASP A 106 1.49 0.62 2.18
C ASP A 106 1.87 1.96 1.56
N TYR A 107 1.52 2.21 0.29
CA TYR A 107 1.74 3.48 -0.39
C TYR A 107 0.44 3.98 -1.02
N ASN A 108 -0.05 5.10 -0.54
CA ASN A 108 -1.27 5.74 -1.04
C ASN A 108 -0.90 6.88 -1.99
N ALA A 109 -0.67 6.56 -3.26
CA ALA A 109 -0.31 7.55 -4.26
C ALA A 109 -1.52 7.97 -5.12
N PRO A 110 -1.50 9.18 -5.70
CA PRO A 110 -2.34 9.47 -6.85
C PRO A 110 -1.84 8.70 -8.08
N VAL A 111 -2.74 8.34 -8.99
CA VAL A 111 -2.36 7.96 -10.35
C VAL A 111 -2.25 9.24 -11.18
N LEU A 112 -1.10 9.47 -11.81
CA LEU A 112 -0.81 10.73 -12.49
C LEU A 112 -1.05 10.61 -14.01
N GLY A 113 -2.03 11.35 -14.52
CA GLY A 113 -2.26 11.53 -15.96
C GLY A 113 -1.33 12.59 -16.59
N ALA A 114 -1.49 12.81 -17.89
CA ALA A 114 -0.66 13.74 -18.64
C ALA A 114 -0.80 15.20 -18.16
N ALA A 115 -2.02 15.62 -17.81
CA ALA A 115 -2.31 16.96 -17.28
C ALA A 115 -2.07 17.13 -15.77
N ALA A 116 -1.42 16.17 -15.08
CA ALA A 116 -1.12 16.28 -13.67
C ALA A 116 -0.29 17.54 -13.36
N PRO A 117 -0.59 18.24 -12.24
CA PRO A 117 0.13 19.45 -11.85
C PRO A 117 1.64 19.23 -11.76
N ARG A 118 2.41 20.11 -12.43
CA ARG A 118 3.88 20.06 -12.41
C ARG A 118 4.49 21.06 -11.45
N ASP A 119 3.76 22.09 -11.08
CA ASP A 119 4.17 23.12 -10.12
C ASP A 119 3.23 23.22 -8.92
N VAL A 120 3.70 23.92 -7.89
CA VAL A 120 2.98 24.06 -6.61
C VAL A 120 1.70 24.88 -6.76
N LYS A 121 1.66 25.86 -7.69
CA LYS A 121 0.48 26.73 -7.91
C LYS A 121 -0.67 25.89 -8.48
N ALA A 122 -0.40 25.11 -9.53
CA ALA A 122 -1.39 24.19 -10.10
C ALA A 122 -1.82 23.11 -9.12
N ALA A 123 -0.88 22.56 -8.32
CA ALA A 123 -1.22 21.59 -7.27
C ALA A 123 -2.15 22.20 -6.19
N ARG A 124 -1.91 23.43 -5.77
CA ARG A 124 -2.81 24.15 -4.81
C ARG A 124 -4.19 24.40 -5.41
N ALA A 125 -4.27 24.78 -6.68
CA ALA A 125 -5.53 24.97 -7.37
C ALA A 125 -6.34 23.68 -7.41
N MET A 126 -5.71 22.57 -7.87
CA MET A 126 -6.33 21.25 -7.89
C MET A 126 -6.81 20.81 -6.49
N TRP A 127 -5.98 20.99 -5.45
CA TRP A 127 -6.34 20.63 -4.08
C TRP A 127 -7.53 21.45 -3.57
N LYS A 128 -7.56 22.75 -3.87
CA LYS A 128 -8.69 23.61 -3.51
C LYS A 128 -9.97 23.10 -4.17
N ASP A 129 -9.93 22.80 -5.46
CA ASP A 129 -11.10 22.31 -6.20
C ASP A 129 -11.58 20.97 -5.68
N LEU A 130 -10.67 20.05 -5.35
CA LEU A 130 -10.99 18.78 -4.72
C LEU A 130 -11.68 18.99 -3.36
N CYS A 131 -11.14 19.83 -2.50
CA CYS A 131 -11.75 20.14 -1.20
C CYS A 131 -13.13 20.78 -1.36
N ASP A 132 -13.29 21.70 -2.32
CA ASP A 132 -14.57 22.37 -2.58
C ASP A 132 -15.61 21.38 -3.17
N ALA A 133 -15.19 20.44 -4.02
CA ALA A 133 -16.05 19.38 -4.53
C ALA A 133 -16.50 18.42 -3.42
N LEU A 134 -15.58 18.01 -2.53
CA LEU A 134 -15.88 17.14 -1.39
C LEU A 134 -16.87 17.76 -0.40
N ARG A 135 -16.81 19.09 -0.20
CA ARG A 135 -17.79 19.81 0.64
C ARG A 135 -19.20 19.78 0.08
N ARG A 136 -19.31 19.74 -1.27
CA ARG A 136 -20.59 19.76 -1.98
C ARG A 136 -21.19 18.37 -2.21
N LEU A 137 -20.47 17.28 -1.87
CA LEU A 137 -21.00 15.92 -2.01
C LEU A 137 -22.30 15.74 -1.21
N PRO A 138 -23.25 14.95 -1.73
CA PRO A 138 -24.39 14.48 -0.96
C PRO A 138 -23.92 13.82 0.34
N GLY A 139 -24.54 14.25 1.47
CA GLY A 139 -24.08 13.81 2.79
C GLY A 139 -22.79 14.45 3.29
N GLY A 140 -22.03 15.18 2.45
CA GLY A 140 -20.84 15.94 2.83
C GLY A 140 -19.64 15.08 3.25
N ALA A 141 -18.56 15.76 3.60
CA ALA A 141 -17.39 15.20 4.27
C ALA A 141 -16.87 16.20 5.30
N ASP A 142 -16.36 15.72 6.43
CA ASP A 142 -15.84 16.56 7.49
C ASP A 142 -14.32 16.75 7.42
N LEU A 143 -13.64 15.71 6.90
CA LEU A 143 -12.19 15.65 6.87
C LEU A 143 -11.72 14.91 5.61
N ILE A 144 -10.70 15.41 4.95
CA ILE A 144 -9.88 14.62 4.02
C ILE A 144 -8.53 14.34 4.67
N ARG A 145 -8.10 13.06 4.62
CA ARG A 145 -6.86 12.60 5.24
C ARG A 145 -6.13 11.64 4.32
N LEU A 146 -5.09 12.12 3.65
CA LEU A 146 -4.23 11.29 2.81
C LEU A 146 -2.95 10.98 3.56
N ARG A 147 -2.64 9.71 3.75
CA ARG A 147 -1.48 9.22 4.49
C ARG A 147 -0.62 8.33 3.64
N LYS A 148 0.63 8.13 4.06
CA LYS A 148 1.60 7.22 3.44
C LYS A 148 1.84 7.53 1.95
N MET A 149 1.80 8.81 1.56
CA MET A 149 2.03 9.23 0.18
C MET A 149 3.53 9.28 -0.11
N PRO A 150 4.06 8.53 -1.10
CA PRO A 150 5.43 8.70 -1.56
C PRO A 150 5.61 10.06 -2.23
N VAL A 151 6.81 10.64 -2.08
CA VAL A 151 7.15 11.95 -2.68
C VAL A 151 7.21 11.90 -4.21
N GLU A 152 7.39 10.71 -4.76
CA GLU A 152 7.37 10.42 -6.19
C GLU A 152 6.40 9.29 -6.49
N THR A 153 5.71 9.38 -7.64
CA THR A 153 4.80 8.37 -8.16
C THR A 153 5.27 7.99 -9.56
N GLY A 154 5.70 6.75 -9.74
CA GLY A 154 6.43 6.35 -10.92
C GLY A 154 7.76 7.12 -11.00
N ARG A 155 7.94 7.92 -12.05
CA ARG A 155 9.12 8.79 -12.24
C ARG A 155 8.78 10.28 -12.09
N ARG A 156 7.61 10.61 -11.53
CA ARG A 156 7.09 11.97 -11.44
C ARG A 156 6.90 12.40 -10.00
N PRO A 157 7.18 13.66 -9.65
CA PRO A 157 6.87 14.20 -8.34
C PRO A 157 5.36 14.10 -8.05
N ASN A 158 5.02 13.66 -6.84
CA ASN A 158 3.64 13.65 -6.37
C ASN A 158 3.20 15.07 -6.01
N PRO A 159 2.23 15.67 -6.75
CA PRO A 159 1.85 17.07 -6.52
C PRO A 159 1.24 17.31 -5.14
N LEU A 160 0.60 16.30 -4.52
CA LEU A 160 -0.04 16.42 -3.22
C LEU A 160 0.95 16.53 -2.06
N THR A 161 2.18 16.04 -2.23
CA THR A 161 3.21 16.11 -1.19
C THR A 161 3.90 17.48 -1.10
N ARG A 162 3.66 18.36 -2.07
CA ARG A 162 4.20 19.73 -2.15
C ARG A 162 3.24 20.79 -1.62
N LEU A 163 2.08 20.39 -1.12
CA LEU A 163 1.05 21.30 -0.62
C LEU A 163 1.39 21.83 0.78
N ASP A 164 0.95 23.04 1.06
CA ASP A 164 1.03 23.63 2.41
C ASP A 164 0.19 22.78 3.37
N GLY A 165 0.76 22.31 4.41
CA GLY A 165 0.10 21.40 5.34
C GLY A 165 0.40 19.92 5.10
N ALA A 166 1.07 19.57 4.02
CA ALA A 166 1.75 18.28 3.89
C ALA A 166 2.94 18.23 4.84
N GLY A 167 3.28 17.05 5.33
CA GLY A 167 4.39 16.89 6.25
C GLY A 167 4.77 15.42 6.46
N PRO A 168 5.86 15.13 7.17
CA PRO A 168 6.41 13.78 7.26
C PRO A 168 5.42 12.79 7.87
N CYS A 169 5.27 11.63 7.23
CA CYS A 169 4.60 10.46 7.78
C CYS A 169 5.39 9.89 8.97
N ALA A 170 4.72 9.14 9.85
CA ALA A 170 5.40 8.39 10.91
C ALA A 170 6.18 7.18 10.37
N LEU A 171 5.79 6.71 9.19
CA LEU A 171 6.36 5.55 8.51
C LEU A 171 7.24 5.99 7.34
N ASN A 172 8.14 5.13 6.93
CA ASN A 172 8.92 5.25 5.70
C ASN A 172 8.86 3.94 4.93
N GLY A 173 8.99 4.02 3.61
CA GLY A 173 9.24 2.86 2.78
C GLY A 173 10.71 2.44 2.82
N ASN A 174 11.01 1.25 2.31
CA ASN A 174 12.35 0.68 2.31
C ASN A 174 12.59 -0.03 0.98
N VAL A 175 13.53 0.41 0.17
CA VAL A 175 13.78 -0.13 -1.15
C VAL A 175 15.24 -0.54 -1.31
N VAL A 176 15.44 -1.67 -2.01
CA VAL A 176 16.73 -2.12 -2.53
C VAL A 176 16.72 -1.97 -4.04
N THR A 177 17.78 -1.40 -4.60
CA THR A 177 18.03 -1.39 -6.05
C THR A 177 19.28 -2.24 -6.30
N THR A 178 19.12 -3.31 -7.07
CA THR A 178 20.19 -4.28 -7.30
C THR A 178 21.09 -3.96 -8.50
N GLY A 179 20.64 -3.05 -9.38
CA GLY A 179 21.30 -2.90 -10.69
C GLY A 179 21.13 -4.15 -11.56
N ASP A 180 21.99 -4.30 -12.57
CA ASP A 180 21.90 -5.39 -13.54
C ASP A 180 22.64 -6.66 -13.08
N ASP A 181 23.52 -6.54 -12.10
CA ASP A 181 24.29 -7.65 -11.53
C ASP A 181 23.85 -7.89 -10.06
N PHE A 182 23.17 -9.01 -9.85
CA PHE A 182 22.69 -9.40 -8.52
C PHE A 182 23.82 -9.75 -7.56
N ASP A 183 24.89 -10.39 -8.06
CA ASP A 183 26.02 -10.77 -7.23
C ASP A 183 26.83 -9.54 -6.85
N ALA A 184 27.02 -8.58 -7.73
CA ALA A 184 27.63 -7.29 -7.40
C ALA A 184 26.84 -6.59 -6.28
N TRP A 185 25.51 -6.57 -6.36
CA TRP A 185 24.68 -6.04 -5.25
C TRP A 185 24.88 -6.84 -3.97
N ARG A 186 24.90 -8.19 -4.01
CA ARG A 186 25.15 -9.02 -2.83
C ARG A 186 26.49 -8.68 -2.18
N PHE A 187 27.51 -8.35 -2.95
CA PHE A 187 28.81 -7.93 -2.42
C PHE A 187 28.77 -6.60 -1.68
N THR A 188 27.77 -5.73 -1.91
CA THR A 188 27.58 -4.51 -1.12
C THR A 188 27.05 -4.76 0.29
N LEU A 189 26.47 -5.93 0.54
CA LEU A 189 26.00 -6.32 1.88
C LEU A 189 27.18 -6.58 2.82
N GLU A 190 26.96 -6.40 4.11
CA GLU A 190 27.95 -6.76 5.13
C GLU A 190 28.39 -8.23 4.98
N ARG A 191 29.68 -8.48 5.17
CA ARG A 191 30.25 -9.84 5.07
C ARG A 191 29.55 -10.85 5.98
N THR A 192 29.12 -10.42 7.16
CA THR A 192 28.38 -11.24 8.12
C THR A 192 27.03 -11.67 7.55
N VAL A 193 26.29 -10.75 6.92
CA VAL A 193 24.99 -11.01 6.31
C VAL A 193 25.13 -12.01 5.16
N ARG A 194 26.11 -11.80 4.28
CA ARG A 194 26.37 -12.73 3.16
C ARG A 194 26.65 -14.15 3.65
N LYS A 195 27.57 -14.28 4.63
CA LYS A 195 27.91 -15.59 5.22
C LYS A 195 26.71 -16.26 5.91
N GLU A 196 25.88 -15.48 6.58
CA GLU A 196 24.66 -16.01 7.19
C GLU A 196 23.67 -16.51 6.14
N LEU A 197 23.43 -15.78 5.05
CA LEU A 197 22.54 -16.21 3.96
C LEU A 197 23.08 -17.50 3.27
N GLU A 198 24.37 -17.56 2.99
CA GLU A 198 25.02 -18.76 2.42
C GLU A 198 24.92 -19.96 3.36
N ARG A 199 25.17 -19.74 4.66
CA ARG A 199 25.01 -20.78 5.68
C ARG A 199 23.54 -21.24 5.76
N SER A 200 22.60 -20.30 5.78
CA SER A 200 21.17 -20.59 5.86
C SER A 200 20.72 -21.45 4.70
N TRP A 201 21.16 -21.14 3.48
CA TRP A 201 20.86 -21.96 2.31
C TRP A 201 21.45 -23.36 2.42
N ARG A 202 22.74 -23.49 2.79
CA ARG A 202 23.37 -24.79 3.00
C ARG A 202 22.71 -25.62 4.10
N VAL A 203 22.22 -24.98 5.17
CA VAL A 203 21.50 -25.69 6.24
C VAL A 203 20.15 -26.16 5.76
N PHE A 204 19.40 -25.30 5.06
CA PHE A 204 18.10 -25.64 4.50
C PHE A 204 18.20 -26.79 3.49
N THR A 205 19.16 -26.74 2.56
CA THR A 205 19.35 -27.74 1.50
C THR A 205 20.09 -29.03 1.94
N ARG A 206 20.33 -29.23 3.24
CA ARG A 206 20.76 -30.53 3.75
C ARG A 206 19.69 -31.60 3.60
N ASP A 207 18.45 -31.19 3.66
CA ASP A 207 17.35 -32.08 3.36
C ASP A 207 17.22 -32.19 1.84
N PRO A 208 17.25 -33.41 1.27
CA PRO A 208 17.14 -33.60 -0.18
C PRO A 208 15.80 -33.20 -0.77
N GLN A 209 14.75 -33.06 0.05
CA GLN A 209 13.44 -32.60 -0.35
C GLN A 209 13.29 -31.08 -0.24
N ALA A 210 14.35 -30.38 0.17
CA ALA A 210 14.32 -28.92 0.31
C ALA A 210 14.27 -28.23 -1.06
N VAL A 211 13.28 -27.39 -1.27
CA VAL A 211 13.09 -26.68 -2.54
C VAL A 211 12.65 -25.23 -2.31
N PHE A 212 13.10 -24.34 -3.19
CA PHE A 212 12.56 -22.99 -3.37
C PHE A 212 11.80 -22.92 -4.68
N ARG A 213 10.57 -22.37 -4.66
CA ARG A 213 9.76 -22.21 -5.87
C ARG A 213 9.04 -20.85 -5.87
N ILE A 214 8.81 -20.31 -7.06
CA ILE A 214 7.77 -19.31 -7.32
C ILE A 214 6.55 -20.08 -7.82
N ILE A 215 5.39 -19.81 -7.21
CA ILE A 215 4.15 -20.54 -7.46
C ILE A 215 3.35 -19.77 -8.51
N CYS A 216 2.99 -20.45 -9.60
CA CYS A 216 2.23 -19.88 -10.70
C CYS A 216 0.84 -20.54 -10.85
N ASP A 217 0.67 -21.75 -10.31
CA ASP A 217 -0.61 -22.45 -10.30
C ASP A 217 -1.56 -21.86 -9.25
N LYS A 218 -2.78 -21.61 -9.63
CA LYS A 218 -3.79 -20.95 -8.79
C LYS A 218 -4.18 -21.76 -7.57
N ASP A 219 -4.42 -23.06 -7.76
CA ASP A 219 -4.89 -23.92 -6.67
C ASP A 219 -3.75 -24.18 -5.67
N GLU A 220 -2.52 -24.36 -6.16
CA GLU A 220 -1.35 -24.46 -5.30
C GLU A 220 -1.14 -23.15 -4.53
N ALA A 221 -1.25 -22.00 -5.18
CA ALA A 221 -1.10 -20.70 -4.55
C ALA A 221 -2.12 -20.45 -3.44
N LEU A 222 -3.38 -20.83 -3.65
CA LEU A 222 -4.43 -20.71 -2.63
C LEU A 222 -4.18 -21.63 -1.43
N ARG A 223 -3.73 -22.86 -1.65
CA ARG A 223 -3.32 -23.77 -0.56
C ARG A 223 -2.17 -23.19 0.24
N MET A 224 -1.14 -22.66 -0.43
CA MET A 224 -0.01 -22.04 0.25
C MET A 224 -0.37 -20.75 0.97
N LEU A 225 -1.29 -19.95 0.41
CA LEU A 225 -1.82 -18.76 1.07
C LEU A 225 -2.55 -19.12 2.38
N SER A 226 -3.37 -20.16 2.38
CA SER A 226 -4.04 -20.67 3.58
C SER A 226 -3.02 -21.10 4.65
N THR A 227 -1.95 -21.81 4.27
CA THR A 227 -0.86 -22.16 5.20
C THR A 227 -0.14 -20.92 5.73
N MET A 228 0.10 -19.90 4.87
CA MET A 228 0.66 -18.60 5.29
C MET A 228 -0.22 -17.92 6.34
N GLU A 229 -1.53 -17.93 6.15
CA GLU A 229 -2.51 -17.35 7.08
C GLU A 229 -2.47 -18.04 8.43
N THR A 230 -2.45 -19.37 8.46
CA THR A 230 -2.30 -20.15 9.69
C THR A 230 -1.01 -19.79 10.41
N GLN A 231 0.15 -19.83 9.74
CA GLN A 231 1.44 -19.50 10.35
C GLN A 231 1.50 -18.06 10.88
N GLN A 232 0.86 -17.10 10.20
CA GLN A 232 0.78 -15.72 10.68
C GLN A 232 -0.19 -15.59 11.87
N GLY A 233 -1.35 -16.25 11.83
CA GLY A 233 -2.33 -16.29 12.89
C GLY A 233 -1.73 -16.83 14.19
N ASP A 234 -1.07 -17.98 14.13
CA ASP A 234 -0.38 -18.60 15.26
C ASP A 234 0.65 -17.64 15.87
N ARG A 235 1.46 -16.98 15.01
CA ARG A 235 2.43 -16.00 15.49
C ARG A 235 1.78 -14.80 16.18
N MET A 236 0.67 -14.27 15.61
CA MET A 236 -0.05 -13.15 16.22
C MET A 236 -0.66 -13.53 17.54
N GLN A 237 -1.23 -14.74 17.64
CA GLN A 237 -1.77 -15.30 18.88
C GLN A 237 -0.69 -15.42 19.96
N HIS A 238 0.48 -15.99 19.64
CA HIS A 238 1.62 -16.09 20.58
C HIS A 238 2.12 -14.72 21.07
N LEU A 239 1.98 -13.67 20.23
CA LEU A 239 2.34 -12.30 20.61
C LEU A 239 1.23 -11.55 21.35
N GLY A 240 0.04 -12.15 21.53
CA GLY A 240 -1.13 -11.50 22.11
C GLY A 240 -1.65 -10.33 21.25
N LEU A 241 -1.47 -10.39 19.93
CA LEU A 241 -1.87 -9.36 18.98
C LEU A 241 -3.12 -9.82 18.22
N ASN A 242 -3.97 -8.86 17.87
CA ASN A 242 -5.08 -9.13 16.98
C ASN A 242 -4.55 -9.37 15.55
N PHE A 243 -5.07 -10.41 14.89
CA PHE A 243 -4.73 -10.73 13.52
C PHE A 243 -5.81 -10.21 12.59
N ILE A 244 -5.46 -9.29 11.68
CA ILE A 244 -6.42 -8.61 10.81
C ILE A 244 -7.19 -9.59 9.91
N LEU A 245 -6.58 -10.72 9.53
CA LEU A 245 -7.22 -11.72 8.67
C LEU A 245 -8.18 -12.67 9.41
N ASN A 246 -8.39 -12.47 10.72
CA ASN A 246 -9.56 -13.06 11.39
C ASN A 246 -10.87 -12.45 10.89
N ASP A 247 -10.82 -11.29 10.26
CA ASP A 247 -11.92 -10.72 9.49
C ASP A 247 -11.91 -11.33 8.08
N GLU A 248 -12.99 -12.01 7.74
CA GLU A 248 -13.14 -12.74 6.47
C GLU A 248 -13.02 -11.82 5.24
N THR A 249 -13.39 -10.55 5.36
CA THR A 249 -13.27 -9.59 4.26
C THR A 249 -11.81 -9.37 3.85
N TYR A 250 -10.92 -9.24 4.85
CA TYR A 250 -9.48 -9.10 4.60
C TYR A 250 -8.85 -10.39 4.07
N ALA A 251 -9.27 -11.54 4.56
CA ALA A 251 -8.83 -12.83 4.04
C ALA A 251 -9.30 -13.04 2.59
N ALA A 252 -10.56 -12.73 2.29
CA ALA A 252 -11.13 -12.80 0.95
C ALA A 252 -10.40 -11.88 -0.04
N PHE A 253 -10.02 -10.66 0.39
CA PHE A 253 -9.22 -9.75 -0.43
C PHE A 253 -7.94 -10.44 -0.92
N TYR A 254 -7.15 -11.05 -0.04
CA TYR A 254 -5.90 -11.71 -0.44
C TYR A 254 -6.13 -12.96 -1.28
N ARG A 255 -7.19 -13.74 -0.98
CA ARG A 255 -7.54 -14.91 -1.81
C ARG A 255 -7.88 -14.49 -3.24
N ASN A 256 -8.72 -13.45 -3.40
CA ASN A 256 -9.09 -12.93 -4.73
C ASN A 256 -7.87 -12.35 -5.46
N LEU A 257 -7.06 -11.55 -4.76
CA LEU A 257 -5.84 -10.98 -5.33
C LEU A 257 -4.91 -12.08 -5.88
N VAL A 258 -4.67 -13.15 -5.11
CA VAL A 258 -3.79 -14.25 -5.52
C VAL A 258 -4.44 -15.08 -6.63
N HIS A 259 -5.70 -15.47 -6.46
CA HIS A 259 -6.44 -16.27 -7.45
C HIS A 259 -6.42 -15.63 -8.84
N ASP A 260 -6.67 -14.33 -8.92
CA ASP A 260 -6.84 -13.64 -10.20
C ASP A 260 -5.50 -13.22 -10.82
N ASN A 261 -4.42 -13.15 -10.02
CA ASN A 261 -3.21 -12.47 -10.44
C ASN A 261 -1.91 -13.28 -10.27
N VAL A 262 -1.94 -14.50 -9.74
CA VAL A 262 -0.72 -15.31 -9.62
C VAL A 262 -0.23 -15.82 -10.98
N ALA A 263 -1.15 -16.22 -11.86
CA ALA A 263 -0.81 -16.74 -13.18
C ALA A 263 -0.28 -15.67 -14.15
N ASN A 264 -0.68 -14.40 -13.98
CA ASN A 264 -0.17 -13.29 -14.79
C ASN A 264 1.10 -12.64 -14.20
N GLY A 265 1.54 -13.10 -13.03
CA GLY A 265 2.77 -12.65 -12.37
C GLY A 265 2.68 -11.29 -11.68
N TYR A 266 1.50 -10.69 -11.54
CA TYR A 266 1.30 -9.51 -10.72
C TYR A 266 1.35 -9.87 -9.23
N ALA A 267 0.56 -10.85 -8.77
CA ALA A 267 0.75 -11.46 -7.47
C ALA A 267 1.85 -12.51 -7.56
N VAL A 268 2.90 -12.35 -6.78
CA VAL A 268 4.05 -13.26 -6.75
C VAL A 268 4.08 -13.94 -5.39
N LEU A 269 3.82 -15.24 -5.37
CA LEU A 269 3.93 -16.08 -4.19
C LEU A 269 5.16 -16.99 -4.34
N SER A 270 6.09 -16.91 -3.39
CA SER A 270 7.26 -17.79 -3.33
C SER A 270 7.25 -18.60 -2.04
N ALA A 271 7.81 -19.81 -2.09
CA ALA A 271 7.86 -20.72 -0.97
C ALA A 271 9.21 -21.43 -0.84
N LEU A 272 9.62 -21.67 0.40
CA LEU A 272 10.60 -22.68 0.81
C LEU A 272 9.83 -23.84 1.40
N SER A 273 10.02 -25.04 0.86
CA SER A 273 9.33 -26.26 1.31
C SER A 273 10.32 -27.41 1.49
N VAL A 274 9.98 -28.34 2.40
CA VAL A 274 10.66 -29.61 2.59
C VAL A 274 9.59 -30.70 2.56
N GLY A 275 9.56 -31.47 1.47
CA GLY A 275 8.41 -32.33 1.20
C GLY A 275 7.13 -31.50 1.13
N ASP A 276 6.12 -31.90 1.90
CA ASP A 276 4.83 -31.21 1.99
C ASP A 276 4.81 -30.06 3.00
N GLU A 277 5.88 -29.88 3.80
CA GLU A 277 5.95 -28.82 4.81
C GLU A 277 6.39 -27.49 4.19
N MET A 278 5.55 -26.45 4.27
CA MET A 278 5.93 -25.09 3.94
C MET A 278 6.72 -24.44 5.07
N VAL A 279 8.03 -24.25 4.87
CA VAL A 279 8.97 -23.69 5.84
C VAL A 279 8.89 -22.17 5.92
N ALA A 280 8.74 -21.52 4.78
CA ALA A 280 8.50 -20.07 4.70
C ALA A 280 7.81 -19.71 3.39
N SER A 281 7.06 -18.64 3.40
CA SER A 281 6.46 -18.07 2.19
C SER A 281 6.52 -16.56 2.19
N LEU A 282 6.52 -15.98 0.97
CA LEU A 282 6.56 -14.56 0.73
C LEU A 282 5.58 -14.22 -0.39
N LEU A 283 4.58 -13.41 -0.08
CA LEU A 283 3.66 -12.82 -1.04
C LEU A 283 4.05 -11.38 -1.30
N GLY A 284 4.11 -11.01 -2.55
CA GLY A 284 4.28 -9.63 -3.00
C GLY A 284 3.56 -9.36 -4.30
N ILE A 285 3.67 -8.13 -4.77
CA ILE A 285 3.10 -7.66 -6.03
C ILE A 285 4.20 -7.08 -6.93
N ARG A 286 4.07 -7.29 -8.23
CA ARG A 286 5.06 -6.87 -9.23
C ARG A 286 4.43 -5.93 -10.25
N GLN A 287 5.13 -4.83 -10.53
CA GLN A 287 4.80 -3.91 -11.62
C GLN A 287 6.09 -3.59 -12.39
N GLY A 288 6.20 -4.10 -13.60
CA GLY A 288 7.40 -3.96 -14.42
C GLY A 288 8.66 -4.48 -13.71
N SER A 289 9.65 -3.61 -13.50
CA SER A 289 10.91 -3.94 -12.82
C SER A 289 10.87 -3.76 -11.29
N ARG A 290 9.72 -3.46 -10.71
CA ARG A 290 9.53 -3.28 -9.26
C ARG A 290 8.72 -4.43 -8.66
N TYR A 291 9.19 -4.97 -7.55
CA TYR A 291 8.49 -5.93 -6.69
C TYR A 291 8.32 -5.32 -5.30
N VAL A 292 7.14 -5.45 -4.71
CA VAL A 292 6.83 -4.98 -3.36
C VAL A 292 6.43 -6.16 -2.49
N MET A 293 7.10 -6.33 -1.37
CA MET A 293 6.75 -7.34 -0.36
C MET A 293 5.47 -6.92 0.35
N VAL A 294 4.50 -7.83 0.44
CA VAL A 294 3.20 -7.58 1.09
C VAL A 294 3.05 -8.41 2.36
N ARG A 295 3.28 -9.72 2.30
CA ARG A 295 3.12 -10.62 3.43
C ARG A 295 4.24 -11.65 3.46
N ILE A 296 4.67 -12.03 4.68
CA ILE A 296 5.71 -13.05 4.89
C ILE A 296 5.31 -13.93 6.06
N SER A 297 5.54 -15.24 5.95
CA SER A 297 5.37 -16.20 7.04
C SER A 297 6.54 -17.18 7.13
N ASN A 298 6.64 -17.90 8.22
CA ASN A 298 7.54 -19.03 8.40
C ASN A 298 6.99 -19.99 9.47
N ALA A 299 7.43 -21.24 9.41
CA ALA A 299 6.99 -22.35 10.25
C ALA A 299 7.54 -22.33 11.70
N GLY A 300 8.13 -21.21 12.16
CA GLY A 300 8.52 -21.02 13.56
C GLY A 300 9.85 -21.64 13.96
N GLU A 301 9.95 -22.11 15.21
CA GLU A 301 11.22 -22.46 15.86
C GLU A 301 11.97 -23.65 15.22
N LYS A 302 11.25 -24.65 14.73
CA LYS A 302 11.84 -25.85 14.10
C LYS A 302 12.89 -25.49 13.03
N TRP A 303 12.66 -24.42 12.28
CA TRP A 303 13.50 -23.97 11.18
C TRP A 303 14.36 -22.74 11.51
N SER A 304 14.44 -22.34 12.77
CA SER A 304 15.16 -21.13 13.20
C SER A 304 16.64 -21.15 12.81
N ASN A 305 17.27 -22.32 12.76
CA ASN A 305 18.67 -22.55 12.41
C ASN A 305 19.04 -22.11 10.97
N CYS A 306 18.08 -22.08 10.04
CA CYS A 306 18.26 -21.60 8.67
C CYS A 306 17.68 -20.21 8.41
N SER A 307 17.15 -19.51 9.44
CA SER A 307 16.59 -18.15 9.30
C SER A 307 15.63 -18.01 8.12
N PRO A 308 14.53 -18.79 8.06
CA PRO A 308 13.75 -18.98 6.83
C PRO A 308 13.13 -17.69 6.29
N GLY A 309 12.78 -16.75 7.17
CA GLY A 309 12.24 -15.45 6.74
C GLY A 309 13.23 -14.60 5.95
N ARG A 310 14.53 -14.60 6.31
CA ARG A 310 15.56 -13.90 5.53
C ARG A 310 15.93 -14.67 4.26
N LEU A 311 15.93 -15.99 4.36
CA LEU A 311 16.26 -16.86 3.25
C LEU A 311 15.23 -16.75 2.13
N ILE A 312 13.93 -16.79 2.44
CA ILE A 312 12.87 -16.64 1.43
C ILE A 312 12.96 -15.29 0.72
N ILE A 313 13.26 -14.19 1.44
CA ILE A 313 13.44 -12.87 0.83
C ILE A 313 14.59 -12.92 -0.19
N GLU A 314 15.76 -13.39 0.19
CA GLU A 314 16.92 -13.40 -0.69
C GLU A 314 16.73 -14.32 -1.90
N ARG A 315 16.14 -15.51 -1.72
CA ARG A 315 15.83 -16.42 -2.84
C ARG A 315 14.79 -15.83 -3.79
N THR A 316 13.76 -15.16 -3.27
CA THR A 316 12.77 -14.47 -4.10
C THR A 316 13.42 -13.33 -4.89
N MET A 317 14.27 -12.53 -4.26
CA MET A 317 15.01 -11.46 -4.95
C MET A 317 15.88 -12.02 -6.07
N ALA A 318 16.63 -13.09 -5.80
CA ALA A 318 17.51 -13.74 -6.80
C ALA A 318 16.73 -14.29 -8.01
N ALA A 319 15.57 -14.91 -7.76
CA ALA A 319 14.72 -15.44 -8.82
C ALA A 319 14.12 -14.32 -9.67
N LEU A 320 13.48 -13.32 -9.02
CA LEU A 320 12.83 -12.21 -9.72
C LEU A 320 13.84 -11.29 -10.44
N HIS A 321 15.08 -11.20 -9.94
CA HIS A 321 16.13 -10.46 -10.63
C HIS A 321 16.43 -11.07 -12.01
N LYS A 322 16.44 -12.40 -12.14
CA LYS A 322 16.57 -13.09 -13.43
C LYS A 322 15.43 -12.75 -14.38
N ASP A 323 14.24 -12.46 -13.83
CA ASP A 323 13.06 -12.07 -14.59
C ASP A 323 12.96 -10.54 -14.83
N GLY A 324 14.05 -9.80 -14.61
CA GLY A 324 14.15 -8.37 -14.92
C GLY A 324 13.70 -7.42 -13.80
N VAL A 325 13.38 -7.92 -12.59
CA VAL A 325 13.14 -7.03 -11.43
C VAL A 325 14.46 -6.43 -10.97
N ARG A 326 14.46 -5.13 -10.72
CA ARG A 326 15.64 -4.36 -10.30
C ARG A 326 15.41 -3.58 -9.00
N GLN A 327 14.15 -3.36 -8.64
CA GLN A 327 13.77 -2.69 -7.42
C GLN A 327 12.96 -3.64 -6.53
N PHE A 328 13.47 -3.89 -5.34
CA PHE A 328 12.84 -4.73 -4.33
C PHE A 328 12.43 -3.86 -3.16
N ASP A 329 11.13 -3.64 -3.03
CA ASP A 329 10.55 -2.82 -1.99
C ASP A 329 10.14 -3.71 -0.81
N PHE A 330 10.73 -3.46 0.33
CA PHE A 330 10.44 -4.14 1.60
C PHE A 330 9.27 -3.51 2.35
N SER A 331 8.55 -2.61 1.66
CA SER A 331 7.37 -1.97 2.19
C SER A 331 7.66 -1.07 3.41
N ILE A 332 6.62 -0.66 4.14
CA ILE A 332 6.74 0.26 5.27
C ILE A 332 7.29 -0.41 6.55
N GLY A 333 7.74 0.40 7.50
CA GLY A 333 8.21 -0.02 8.82
C GLY A 333 9.73 -0.18 8.96
N ASN A 334 10.24 0.08 10.16
CA ASN A 334 11.67 0.14 10.49
C ASN A 334 12.18 -1.15 11.16
N TYR A 335 11.91 -2.31 10.58
CA TYR A 335 12.38 -3.57 11.15
C TYR A 335 13.89 -3.76 10.93
N ALA A 336 14.59 -4.27 11.97
CA ALA A 336 16.04 -4.47 11.95
C ALA A 336 16.52 -5.36 10.80
N TYR A 337 15.76 -6.39 10.43
CA TYR A 337 16.13 -7.29 9.35
C TYR A 337 16.19 -6.58 7.98
N LYS A 338 15.35 -5.56 7.74
CA LYS A 338 15.36 -4.80 6.48
C LYS A 338 16.68 -4.07 6.27
N ARG A 339 17.24 -3.48 7.33
CA ARG A 339 18.54 -2.78 7.26
C ARG A 339 19.68 -3.70 6.82
N ARG A 340 19.60 -4.99 7.15
CA ARG A 340 20.60 -5.98 6.75
C ARG A 340 20.67 -6.23 5.25
N PHE A 341 19.60 -5.91 4.50
CA PHE A 341 19.56 -5.97 3.04
C PHE A 341 20.00 -4.68 2.36
N GLY A 342 20.52 -3.69 3.10
CA GLY A 342 21.00 -2.45 2.53
C GLY A 342 19.90 -1.54 1.98
N VAL A 343 18.70 -1.59 2.57
CA VAL A 343 17.56 -0.78 2.11
C VAL A 343 17.83 0.71 2.20
N LYS A 344 17.41 1.44 1.18
CA LYS A 344 17.28 2.91 1.20
C LYS A 344 15.88 3.28 1.64
N ARG A 345 15.78 4.31 2.51
CA ARG A 345 14.49 4.81 2.98
C ARG A 345 13.80 5.65 1.92
N ILE A 346 12.51 5.41 1.72
CA ILE A 346 11.62 6.26 0.93
C ILE A 346 10.83 7.15 1.89
N ALA A 347 10.95 8.46 1.73
CA ALA A 347 10.18 9.41 2.50
C ALA A 347 8.70 9.33 2.12
N LEU A 348 7.84 9.26 3.14
CA LEU A 348 6.40 9.31 3.00
C LEU A 348 5.84 10.59 3.64
N VAL A 349 4.76 11.08 3.08
CA VAL A 349 4.14 12.34 3.46
C VAL A 349 2.65 12.12 3.76
N ASP A 350 2.18 12.80 4.79
CA ASP A 350 0.76 12.86 5.14
C ASP A 350 0.22 14.28 4.91
N ILE A 351 -1.03 14.40 4.46
CA ILE A 351 -1.77 15.65 4.44
C ILE A 351 -3.17 15.46 5.04
N THR A 352 -3.65 16.45 5.77
CA THR A 352 -5.00 16.45 6.34
C THR A 352 -5.59 17.84 6.22
N ALA A 353 -6.83 17.95 5.74
CA ALA A 353 -7.58 19.20 5.70
C ALA A 353 -8.99 19.02 6.28
N ALA A 354 -9.42 19.98 7.07
CA ALA A 354 -10.81 20.07 7.51
C ALA A 354 -11.69 20.54 6.35
N LEU A 355 -12.80 19.84 6.13
CA LEU A 355 -13.82 20.19 5.14
C LEU A 355 -15.03 20.85 5.81
N SER A 356 -15.24 20.58 7.11
CA SER A 356 -16.23 21.25 7.96
C SER A 356 -15.63 21.61 9.33
N TRP A 357 -16.39 22.36 10.15
CA TRP A 357 -15.99 22.67 11.52
C TRP A 357 -15.81 21.43 12.40
N ARG A 358 -16.56 20.34 12.14
CA ARG A 358 -16.44 19.05 12.84
C ARG A 358 -15.10 18.35 12.58
N GLY A 359 -14.54 18.54 11.39
CA GLY A 359 -13.22 18.00 11.02
C GLY A 359 -12.03 18.81 11.59
N LEU A 360 -12.26 20.07 12.01
CA LEU A 360 -11.19 20.97 12.42
C LEU A 360 -10.33 20.44 13.59
N PRO A 361 -10.88 19.92 14.69
CA PRO A 361 -10.07 19.38 15.80
C PRO A 361 -9.14 18.24 15.35
N TYR A 362 -9.62 17.38 14.46
CA TYR A 362 -8.82 16.25 13.92
C TYR A 362 -7.71 16.76 12.99
N ALA A 363 -7.99 17.74 12.13
CA ALA A 363 -6.99 18.34 11.26
C ALA A 363 -5.90 19.06 12.07
N LEU A 364 -6.25 19.79 13.11
CA LEU A 364 -5.31 20.45 14.02
C LEU A 364 -4.43 19.44 14.78
N ARG A 365 -5.04 18.38 15.32
CA ARG A 365 -4.32 17.30 15.98
C ARG A 365 -3.30 16.65 15.02
N ASP A 366 -3.73 16.30 13.81
CA ASP A 366 -2.86 15.65 12.83
C ASP A 366 -1.73 16.59 12.38
N ARG A 367 -2.00 17.90 12.26
CA ARG A 367 -1.00 18.93 11.95
C ARG A 367 0.03 19.08 13.07
N ALA A 368 -0.43 19.12 14.32
CA ALA A 368 0.45 19.16 15.49
C ALA A 368 1.33 17.92 15.58
N ALA A 369 0.75 16.72 15.39
CA ALA A 369 1.51 15.49 15.37
C ALA A 369 2.58 15.43 14.26
N ARG A 370 2.28 15.95 13.06
CA ARG A 370 3.27 16.06 11.98
C ARG A 370 4.41 17.03 12.32
N ARG A 371 4.08 18.20 12.88
CA ARG A 371 5.10 19.18 13.31
C ARG A 371 6.03 18.61 14.37
N LEU A 372 5.49 17.87 15.37
CA LEU A 372 6.28 17.21 16.41
C LEU A 372 7.25 16.17 15.83
N ARG A 373 6.88 15.46 14.76
CA ARG A 373 7.79 14.51 14.10
C ARG A 373 9.00 15.18 13.45
N GLY A 374 8.87 16.43 13.01
CA GLY A 374 9.98 17.22 12.49
C GLY A 374 11.02 17.62 13.57
N TYR A 375 10.70 17.42 14.88
CA TYR A 375 11.58 17.74 15.99
C TYR A 375 11.79 16.50 16.90
N PRO A 376 12.72 15.58 16.57
CA PRO A 376 12.87 14.29 17.26
C PRO A 376 13.07 14.40 18.78
N GLY A 377 13.82 15.41 19.25
CA GLY A 377 14.05 15.64 20.67
C GLY A 377 12.77 16.02 21.45
N LEU A 378 11.92 16.88 20.86
CA LEU A 378 10.62 17.22 21.41
C LEU A 378 9.65 16.04 21.40
N ALA A 379 9.66 15.25 20.32
CA ALA A 379 8.83 14.07 20.19
C ALA A 379 9.14 13.00 21.26
N GLN A 380 10.41 12.80 21.59
CA GLN A 380 10.84 11.91 22.69
C GLN A 380 10.41 12.43 24.07
N HIS A 381 10.53 13.74 24.29
CA HIS A 381 10.11 14.36 25.55
C HIS A 381 8.60 14.23 25.78
N VAL A 382 7.79 14.50 24.77
CA VAL A 382 6.33 14.35 24.82
C VAL A 382 5.92 12.87 25.01
N LYS A 383 6.58 11.91 24.32
CA LYS A 383 6.34 10.47 24.52
C LYS A 383 6.61 10.06 25.96
N ARG A 384 7.69 10.55 26.61
CA ARG A 384 7.99 10.29 28.03
C ARG A 384 6.94 10.87 28.95
N MET A 385 6.49 12.12 28.72
CA MET A 385 5.42 12.73 29.54
C MET A 385 4.07 12.01 29.41
N LEU A 386 3.78 11.40 28.27
CA LEU A 386 2.54 10.65 28.02
C LEU A 386 2.63 9.17 28.48
N GLY A 387 3.72 8.75 29.12
CA GLY A 387 3.90 7.38 29.62
C GLY A 387 3.91 6.29 28.55
N LYS A 388 4.11 6.65 27.25
CA LYS A 388 4.16 5.66 26.16
C LYS A 388 5.54 5.03 26.10
N PRO A 389 5.64 3.69 26.19
CA PRO A 389 6.92 3.01 26.04
C PRO A 389 7.53 3.32 24.65
N PRO A 390 8.87 3.28 24.53
CA PRO A 390 9.53 3.42 23.24
C PRO A 390 8.96 2.38 22.27
N SER A 391 8.68 2.81 21.04
CA SER A 391 8.12 1.93 20.03
C SER A 391 9.01 0.70 19.86
N ARG A 392 8.43 -0.51 19.85
CA ARG A 392 9.15 -1.79 19.61
C ARG A 392 9.94 -1.83 18.29
N GLU A 393 9.79 -0.81 17.45
CA GLU A 393 10.47 -0.66 16.16
C GLU A 393 11.95 -0.20 16.27
N GLU A 394 12.42 0.17 17.48
CA GLU A 394 13.79 0.66 17.70
C GLU A 394 14.75 -0.41 18.32
N LYS A 395 14.28 -1.66 18.51
CA LYS A 395 15.12 -2.77 18.99
C LYS A 395 15.44 -3.77 17.90
#